data_2f0e8108047ebd5a469e7895396e2c9b
#
_entry.id   2f0e8108047ebd5a469e7895396e2c9b
#
_cell.length_a   1.000
_cell.length_b   1.000
_cell.length_c   1.000
_cell.angle_alpha   90.00
_cell.angle_beta   90.00
_cell.angle_gamma   90.00
#
_symmetry.space_group_name_H-M   'P 1'
#
loop_
_entity.id
_entity.type
_entity.pdbx_description
1 polymer ?
#
loop_
_entity_poly.entity_id
_entity_poly.type
_entity_poly.pdbx_seq_one_letter_code
_entity_poly.pdbx_strand_id
1 'polypeptide(L)'
;MIIRRERPGDAGAIRAVTAEAFRGLAYSAPPVEPGGDPGEAALVSWLRDDDGWIPELSLVAVEDDQVVGHVVATRAHVDQRPVLGLGPVSVLPARQRAGVGSAMIHAVLGAADALGEPLVGLLGNPLFYRRFGFVAAQPLGIAAPDPAWGDNFMVRTLSQYESLTGRFRYAEPFDRL
;
A
#
# COMPACT_ATOMS: atom_id res chain seq x y z
N MET A 1 -13.10 -15.35 -6.93
CA MET A 1 -12.40 -14.07 -6.69
C MET A 1 -11.69 -13.63 -7.96
N ILE A 2 -11.84 -12.36 -8.34
CA ILE A 2 -11.14 -11.71 -9.46
C ILE A 2 -10.37 -10.52 -8.89
N ILE A 3 -9.12 -10.32 -9.35
CA ILE A 3 -8.35 -9.10 -9.05
C ILE A 3 -8.29 -8.29 -10.34
N ARG A 4 -8.71 -7.04 -10.26
CA ARG A 4 -8.72 -6.10 -11.38
C ARG A 4 -8.37 -4.69 -10.95
N ARG A 5 -8.07 -3.84 -11.92
CA ARG A 5 -7.89 -2.41 -11.67
C ARG A 5 -9.19 -1.80 -11.10
N GLU A 6 -9.01 -0.83 -10.22
CA GLU A 6 -10.08 0.03 -9.74
C GLU A 6 -10.83 0.70 -10.90
N ARG A 7 -12.14 0.86 -10.75
CA ARG A 7 -13.01 1.64 -11.64
C ARG A 7 -13.60 2.81 -10.87
N PRO A 8 -14.03 3.88 -11.55
CA PRO A 8 -14.61 5.04 -10.85
C PRO A 8 -15.75 4.72 -9.89
N GLY A 9 -16.57 3.70 -10.22
CA GLY A 9 -17.67 3.23 -9.36
C GLY A 9 -17.24 2.47 -8.11
N ASP A 10 -15.99 2.06 -7.98
CA ASP A 10 -15.50 1.29 -6.83
C ASP A 10 -15.13 2.17 -5.62
N ALA A 11 -14.97 3.48 -5.79
CA ALA A 11 -14.41 4.37 -4.77
C ALA A 11 -15.14 4.29 -3.43
N GLY A 12 -16.47 4.24 -3.42
CA GLY A 12 -17.27 4.09 -2.21
C GLY A 12 -17.06 2.74 -1.52
N ALA A 13 -17.01 1.65 -2.30
CA ALA A 13 -16.77 0.31 -1.77
C ALA A 13 -15.34 0.17 -1.23
N ILE A 14 -14.35 0.73 -1.91
CA ILE A 14 -12.95 0.77 -1.44
C ILE A 14 -12.85 1.49 -0.10
N ARG A 15 -13.48 2.67 0.03
CA ARG A 15 -13.52 3.39 1.31
C ARG A 15 -14.12 2.55 2.43
N ALA A 16 -15.25 1.89 2.18
CA ALA A 16 -15.93 1.04 3.16
C ALA A 16 -15.06 -0.16 3.58
N VAL A 17 -14.47 -0.86 2.60
CA VAL A 17 -13.56 -2.00 2.88
C VAL A 17 -12.35 -1.55 3.69
N THR A 18 -11.76 -0.39 3.36
CA THR A 18 -10.62 0.15 4.09
C THR A 18 -11.01 0.53 5.51
N ALA A 19 -12.15 1.21 5.70
CA ALA A 19 -12.64 1.56 7.03
C ALA A 19 -12.86 0.32 7.90
N GLU A 20 -13.50 -0.73 7.36
CA GLU A 20 -13.72 -1.97 8.11
C GLU A 20 -12.42 -2.73 8.42
N ALA A 21 -11.49 -2.76 7.47
CA ALA A 21 -10.22 -3.47 7.63
C ALA A 21 -9.34 -2.88 8.74
N PHE A 22 -9.39 -1.56 8.94
CA PHE A 22 -8.56 -0.84 9.91
C PHE A 22 -9.27 -0.51 11.21
N ARG A 23 -10.59 -0.66 11.28
CA ARG A 23 -11.40 -0.36 12.47
C ARG A 23 -10.93 -1.15 13.69
N GLY A 24 -10.60 -0.44 14.77
CA GLY A 24 -10.20 -1.02 16.05
C GLY A 24 -8.79 -1.62 16.09
N LEU A 25 -7.98 -1.43 15.04
CA LEU A 25 -6.59 -1.84 15.08
C LEU A 25 -5.75 -0.79 15.82
N ALA A 26 -4.86 -1.26 16.71
CA ALA A 26 -4.05 -0.38 17.54
C ALA A 26 -3.04 0.48 16.74
N TYR A 27 -2.72 0.07 15.52
CA TYR A 27 -1.80 0.77 14.62
C TYR A 27 -2.50 1.56 13.52
N SER A 28 -3.84 1.60 13.53
CA SER A 28 -4.61 2.40 12.58
C SER A 28 -4.44 3.89 12.87
N ALA A 29 -4.37 4.69 11.80
CA ALA A 29 -4.36 6.12 11.92
C ALA A 29 -5.68 6.64 12.55
N PRO A 30 -5.61 7.67 13.41
CA PRO A 30 -6.81 8.22 14.04
C PRO A 30 -7.78 8.75 12.97
N PRO A 31 -9.09 8.71 13.25
CA PRO A 31 -10.07 9.34 12.37
C PRO A 31 -9.78 10.82 12.13
N VAL A 32 -9.96 11.26 10.89
CA VAL A 32 -9.82 12.69 10.51
C VAL A 32 -10.85 13.56 11.23
N GLU A 33 -12.05 13.01 11.44
CA GLU A 33 -13.12 13.65 12.20
C GLU A 33 -13.46 12.80 13.44
N PRO A 34 -13.81 13.43 14.57
CA PRO A 34 -14.19 12.69 15.79
C PRO A 34 -15.32 11.70 15.50
N GLY A 35 -15.12 10.43 15.83
CA GLY A 35 -16.09 9.35 15.60
C GLY A 35 -16.22 8.87 14.15
N GLY A 36 -15.37 9.35 13.25
CA GLY A 36 -15.34 8.95 11.85
C GLY A 36 -14.64 7.61 11.59
N ASP A 37 -14.44 7.32 10.31
CA ASP A 37 -13.69 6.15 9.86
C ASP A 37 -12.19 6.30 10.17
N PRO A 38 -11.44 5.19 10.27
CA PRO A 38 -9.97 5.21 10.34
C PRO A 38 -9.33 6.08 9.26
N GLY A 39 -8.23 6.75 9.59
CA GLY A 39 -7.56 7.69 8.69
C GLY A 39 -7.16 7.07 7.34
N GLU A 40 -6.88 5.78 7.32
CA GLU A 40 -6.57 5.04 6.09
C GLU A 40 -7.71 5.09 5.05
N ALA A 41 -8.96 5.19 5.49
CA ALA A 41 -10.10 5.33 4.59
C ALA A 41 -10.14 6.71 3.89
N ALA A 42 -9.71 7.75 4.59
CA ALA A 42 -9.54 9.09 4.01
C ALA A 42 -8.29 9.15 3.11
N LEU A 43 -7.20 8.50 3.54
CA LEU A 43 -5.94 8.45 2.80
C LEU A 43 -6.15 7.97 1.36
N VAL A 44 -6.91 6.89 1.14
CA VAL A 44 -7.14 6.39 -0.23
C VAL A 44 -7.80 7.44 -1.11
N SER A 45 -8.71 8.25 -0.57
CA SER A 45 -9.34 9.33 -1.33
C SER A 45 -8.32 10.43 -1.68
N TRP A 46 -7.49 10.82 -0.72
CA TRP A 46 -6.45 11.82 -0.94
C TRP A 46 -5.39 11.37 -1.93
N LEU A 47 -4.98 10.10 -1.86
CA LEU A 47 -4.03 9.52 -2.82
C LEU A 47 -4.58 9.52 -4.25
N ARG A 48 -5.89 9.30 -4.41
CA ARG A 48 -6.53 9.31 -5.74
C ARG A 48 -6.50 10.70 -6.38
N ASP A 49 -6.52 11.75 -5.57
CA ASP A 49 -6.47 13.14 -6.01
C ASP A 49 -5.04 13.70 -6.08
N ASP A 50 -4.02 12.89 -5.71
CA ASP A 50 -2.61 13.29 -5.70
C ASP A 50 -1.93 13.00 -7.05
N ASP A 51 -0.97 13.85 -7.43
CA ASP A 51 -0.17 13.68 -8.66
C ASP A 51 0.62 12.36 -8.71
N GLY A 52 0.86 11.77 -7.55
CA GLY A 52 1.52 10.47 -7.40
C GLY A 52 0.61 9.27 -7.66
N TRP A 53 -0.67 9.47 -7.99
CA TRP A 53 -1.61 8.39 -8.29
C TRP A 53 -1.25 7.66 -9.57
N ILE A 54 -1.19 6.32 -9.49
CA ILE A 54 -0.91 5.43 -10.63
C ILE A 54 -2.11 4.48 -10.78
N PRO A 55 -3.03 4.76 -11.72
CA PRO A 55 -4.26 3.97 -11.86
C PRO A 55 -4.05 2.46 -12.08
N GLU A 56 -2.92 2.09 -12.68
CA GLU A 56 -2.52 0.70 -12.92
C GLU A 56 -2.20 -0.05 -11.62
N LEU A 57 -1.87 0.67 -10.56
CA LEU A 57 -1.43 0.13 -9.27
C LEU A 57 -2.48 0.27 -8.17
N SER A 58 -3.71 0.65 -8.51
CA SER A 58 -4.88 0.55 -7.63
C SER A 58 -5.73 -0.64 -8.04
N LEU A 59 -5.71 -1.69 -7.21
CA LEU A 59 -6.36 -2.96 -7.53
C LEU A 59 -7.40 -3.33 -6.48
N VAL A 60 -8.53 -3.87 -6.95
CA VAL A 60 -9.57 -4.42 -6.09
C VAL A 60 -9.67 -5.94 -6.24
N ALA A 61 -9.92 -6.62 -5.14
CA ALA A 61 -10.37 -8.01 -5.14
C ALA A 61 -11.91 -8.02 -5.11
N VAL A 62 -12.52 -8.74 -6.04
CA VAL A 62 -13.99 -8.82 -6.20
C VAL A 62 -14.44 -10.26 -6.07
N GLU A 63 -15.44 -10.51 -5.24
CA GLU A 63 -16.17 -11.77 -5.10
C GLU A 63 -17.66 -11.49 -5.15
N ASP A 64 -18.41 -12.28 -5.94
CA ASP A 64 -19.87 -12.15 -6.09
C ASP A 64 -20.31 -10.67 -6.34
N ASP A 65 -19.60 -10.01 -7.26
CA ASP A 65 -19.75 -8.60 -7.64
C ASP A 65 -19.51 -7.57 -6.51
N GLN A 66 -18.97 -8.02 -5.38
CA GLN A 66 -18.62 -7.13 -4.25
C GLN A 66 -17.11 -6.96 -4.13
N VAL A 67 -16.68 -5.73 -3.85
CA VAL A 67 -15.30 -5.44 -3.49
C VAL A 67 -15.04 -5.96 -2.08
N VAL A 68 -14.12 -6.92 -1.96
CA VAL A 68 -13.75 -7.55 -0.67
C VAL A 68 -12.34 -7.19 -0.22
N GLY A 69 -11.56 -6.53 -1.07
CA GLY A 69 -10.23 -6.06 -0.74
C GLY A 69 -9.75 -4.98 -1.70
N HIS A 70 -8.77 -4.21 -1.26
CA HIS A 70 -8.12 -3.15 -2.03
C HIS A 70 -6.64 -3.07 -1.68
N VAL A 71 -5.82 -2.81 -2.68
CA VAL A 71 -4.39 -2.51 -2.55
C VAL A 71 -4.04 -1.39 -3.50
N VAL A 72 -3.19 -0.47 -3.05
CA VAL A 72 -2.68 0.60 -3.89
C VAL A 72 -1.18 0.82 -3.68
N ALA A 73 -0.49 1.12 -4.77
CA ALA A 73 0.86 1.68 -4.72
C ALA A 73 0.86 3.01 -5.47
N THR A 74 1.53 4.00 -4.89
CA THR A 74 1.61 5.36 -5.42
C THR A 74 3.05 5.80 -5.57
N ARG A 75 3.28 6.88 -6.28
CA ARG A 75 4.61 7.45 -6.43
C ARG A 75 5.21 7.81 -5.07
N ALA A 76 6.41 7.33 -4.85
CA ALA A 76 7.28 7.63 -3.72
C ALA A 76 8.67 7.95 -4.25
N HIS A 77 9.60 8.30 -3.39
CA HIS A 77 10.97 8.64 -3.78
C HIS A 77 11.98 8.09 -2.77
N VAL A 78 13.14 7.69 -3.27
CA VAL A 78 14.39 7.58 -2.48
C VAL A 78 15.26 8.75 -2.88
N ASP A 79 15.36 9.75 -1.99
CA ASP A 79 15.84 11.11 -2.31
C ASP A 79 15.08 11.69 -3.51
N GLN A 80 15.72 11.75 -4.70
CA GLN A 80 15.08 12.24 -5.92
C GLN A 80 14.71 11.13 -6.92
N ARG A 81 15.04 9.87 -6.62
CA ARG A 81 14.74 8.75 -7.52
C ARG A 81 13.32 8.24 -7.30
N PRO A 82 12.50 8.19 -8.36
CA PRO A 82 11.14 7.71 -8.24
C PRO A 82 11.12 6.20 -7.94
N VAL A 83 10.27 5.85 -6.99
CA VAL A 83 9.97 4.48 -6.56
C VAL A 83 8.49 4.38 -6.21
N LEU A 84 8.04 3.29 -5.62
CA LEU A 84 6.66 3.12 -5.17
C LEU A 84 6.56 3.00 -3.65
N GLY A 85 5.49 3.59 -3.09
CA GLY A 85 5.01 3.36 -1.74
C GLY A 85 3.74 2.53 -1.78
N LEU A 86 3.74 1.38 -1.10
CA LEU A 86 2.61 0.46 -1.03
C LEU A 86 1.79 0.69 0.24
N GLY A 87 0.53 0.97 0.07
CA GLY A 87 -0.44 1.10 1.15
C GLY A 87 -1.54 2.14 0.88
N PRO A 88 -2.68 1.96 1.54
CA PRO A 88 -3.02 0.85 2.42
C PRO A 88 -3.34 -0.45 1.67
N VAL A 89 -3.23 -1.57 2.38
CA VAL A 89 -3.71 -2.89 1.93
C VAL A 89 -4.88 -3.29 2.83
N SER A 90 -6.04 -3.43 2.26
CA SER A 90 -7.30 -3.65 2.98
C SER A 90 -7.97 -4.94 2.53
N VAL A 91 -8.47 -5.73 3.48
CA VAL A 91 -9.32 -6.90 3.22
C VAL A 91 -10.43 -6.92 4.25
N LEU A 92 -11.68 -7.08 3.82
CA LEU A 92 -12.81 -7.24 4.73
C LEU A 92 -12.48 -8.27 5.82
N PRO A 93 -12.78 -8.00 7.10
CA PRO A 93 -12.49 -8.91 8.22
C PRO A 93 -12.97 -10.35 7.96
N ALA A 94 -14.17 -10.50 7.39
CA ALA A 94 -14.75 -11.80 7.04
C ALA A 94 -14.01 -12.55 5.92
N ARG A 95 -13.13 -11.89 5.17
CA ARG A 95 -12.34 -12.44 4.05
C ARG A 95 -10.84 -12.49 4.33
N GLN A 96 -10.42 -12.06 5.53
CA GLN A 96 -9.03 -12.19 5.94
C GLN A 96 -8.66 -13.67 6.13
N ARG A 97 -7.36 -13.98 6.04
CA ARG A 97 -6.79 -15.34 6.13
C ARG A 97 -7.26 -16.32 5.04
N ALA A 98 -8.03 -15.86 4.06
CA ALA A 98 -8.47 -16.64 2.89
C ALA A 98 -7.58 -16.44 1.64
N GLY A 99 -6.41 -15.79 1.79
CA GLY A 99 -5.46 -15.58 0.70
C GLY A 99 -5.71 -14.30 -0.12
N VAL A 100 -6.79 -13.56 0.11
CA VAL A 100 -7.16 -12.35 -0.65
C VAL A 100 -6.03 -11.32 -0.65
N GLY A 101 -5.52 -10.93 0.54
CA GLY A 101 -4.42 -9.98 0.66
C GLY A 101 -3.15 -10.45 -0.06
N SER A 102 -2.80 -11.74 0.06
CA SER A 102 -1.63 -12.29 -0.62
C SER A 102 -1.77 -12.22 -2.14
N ALA A 103 -2.93 -12.56 -2.67
CA ALA A 103 -3.19 -12.50 -4.11
C ALA A 103 -3.11 -11.05 -4.64
N MET A 104 -3.65 -10.07 -3.89
CA MET A 104 -3.55 -8.66 -4.26
C MET A 104 -2.11 -8.14 -4.23
N ILE A 105 -1.32 -8.53 -3.22
CA ILE A 105 0.10 -8.12 -3.15
C ILE A 105 0.87 -8.69 -4.33
N HIS A 106 0.69 -9.97 -4.68
CA HIS A 106 1.32 -10.53 -5.88
C HIS A 106 0.90 -9.79 -7.14
N ALA A 107 -0.39 -9.46 -7.28
CA ALA A 107 -0.90 -8.76 -8.46
C ALA A 107 -0.30 -7.34 -8.58
N VAL A 108 -0.26 -6.55 -7.52
CA VAL A 108 0.29 -5.19 -7.56
C VAL A 108 1.80 -5.19 -7.77
N LEU A 109 2.54 -6.15 -7.20
CA LEU A 109 3.97 -6.30 -7.45
C LEU A 109 4.26 -6.69 -8.90
N GLY A 110 3.46 -7.60 -9.48
CA GLY A 110 3.57 -7.95 -10.90
C GLY A 110 3.25 -6.79 -11.82
N ALA A 111 2.23 -6.00 -11.51
CA ALA A 111 1.89 -4.78 -12.26
C ALA A 111 3.01 -3.73 -12.15
N ALA A 112 3.56 -3.50 -10.97
CA ALA A 112 4.68 -2.58 -10.76
C ALA A 112 5.93 -3.00 -11.55
N ASP A 113 6.26 -4.29 -11.55
CA ASP A 113 7.40 -4.81 -12.31
C ASP A 113 7.19 -4.66 -13.83
N ALA A 114 5.98 -4.94 -14.31
CA ALA A 114 5.61 -4.76 -15.72
C ALA A 114 5.63 -3.28 -16.17
N LEU A 115 5.42 -2.33 -15.26
CA LEU A 115 5.56 -0.89 -15.51
C LEU A 115 7.04 -0.42 -15.48
N GLY A 116 7.98 -1.29 -15.16
CA GLY A 116 9.41 -0.96 -15.07
C GLY A 116 9.78 -0.20 -13.79
N GLU A 117 8.99 -0.33 -12.74
CA GLU A 117 9.30 0.29 -11.45
C GLU A 117 10.47 -0.43 -10.76
N PRO A 118 11.42 0.30 -10.15
CA PRO A 118 12.61 -0.34 -9.60
C PRO A 118 12.39 -0.94 -8.20
N LEU A 119 11.49 -0.34 -7.39
CA LEU A 119 11.40 -0.66 -5.97
C LEU A 119 10.03 -0.30 -5.41
N VAL A 120 9.55 -1.13 -4.50
CA VAL A 120 8.33 -0.88 -3.69
C VAL A 120 8.73 -0.85 -2.21
N GLY A 121 8.37 0.24 -1.52
CA GLY A 121 8.55 0.39 -0.07
C GLY A 121 7.23 0.35 0.68
N LEU A 122 7.24 -0.19 1.90
CA LEU A 122 6.08 -0.22 2.80
C LEU A 122 6.48 -0.21 4.28
N LEU A 123 5.57 0.23 5.12
CA LEU A 123 5.59 -0.02 6.56
C LEU A 123 4.66 -1.20 6.86
N GLY A 124 5.16 -2.27 7.47
CA GLY A 124 4.34 -3.44 7.76
C GLY A 124 5.02 -4.51 8.62
N ASN A 125 4.29 -5.57 8.91
CA ASN A 125 4.79 -6.68 9.71
C ASN A 125 5.74 -7.56 8.89
N PRO A 126 7.03 -7.68 9.27
CA PRO A 126 8.00 -8.51 8.55
C PRO A 126 7.58 -9.98 8.42
N LEU A 127 6.90 -10.56 9.42
CA LEU A 127 6.41 -11.94 9.36
C LEU A 127 5.39 -12.16 8.22
N PHE A 128 4.68 -11.10 7.85
CA PHE A 128 3.74 -11.18 6.74
C PHE A 128 4.41 -10.86 5.39
N TYR A 129 5.20 -9.79 5.31
CA TYR A 129 5.68 -9.28 4.02
C TYR A 129 6.92 -9.99 3.46
N ARG A 130 7.73 -10.65 4.30
CA ARG A 130 8.90 -11.43 3.83
C ARG A 130 8.55 -12.50 2.80
N ARG A 131 7.37 -13.10 2.88
CA ARG A 131 6.89 -14.12 1.91
C ARG A 131 6.74 -13.59 0.49
N PHE A 132 6.63 -12.28 0.32
CA PHE A 132 6.57 -11.60 -0.98
C PHE A 132 7.93 -11.05 -1.41
N GLY A 133 9.00 -11.38 -0.70
CA GLY A 133 10.36 -10.94 -0.98
C GLY A 133 10.68 -9.53 -0.48
N PHE A 134 9.87 -8.95 0.40
CA PHE A 134 10.25 -7.74 1.12
C PHE A 134 11.33 -8.03 2.15
N VAL A 135 12.28 -7.13 2.27
CA VAL A 135 13.39 -7.15 3.25
C VAL A 135 13.44 -5.82 3.97
N ALA A 136 14.07 -5.78 5.15
CA ALA A 136 14.33 -4.51 5.83
C ALA A 136 15.10 -3.56 4.91
N ALA A 137 14.72 -2.29 4.89
CA ALA A 137 15.27 -1.31 3.96
C ALA A 137 16.69 -0.83 4.36
N GLN A 138 16.95 -0.75 5.65
CA GLN A 138 18.20 -0.20 6.17
C GLN A 138 19.47 -0.90 5.68
N PRO A 139 19.54 -2.25 5.57
CA PRO A 139 20.72 -2.92 5.01
C PRO A 139 21.02 -2.59 3.54
N LEU A 140 20.00 -2.12 2.79
CA LEU A 140 20.16 -1.65 1.40
C LEU A 140 20.57 -0.17 1.31
N GLY A 141 20.78 0.51 2.46
CA GLY A 141 21.12 1.92 2.50
C GLY A 141 19.90 2.85 2.30
N ILE A 142 18.68 2.34 2.44
CA ILE A 142 17.44 3.11 2.33
C ILE A 142 16.92 3.43 3.73
N ALA A 143 16.95 4.71 4.11
CA ALA A 143 16.46 5.17 5.38
C ALA A 143 14.93 5.30 5.35
N ALA A 144 14.28 4.82 6.41
CA ALA A 144 12.84 4.99 6.62
C ALA A 144 12.45 6.48 6.76
N PRO A 145 11.20 6.84 6.44
CA PRO A 145 10.66 8.18 6.77
C PRO A 145 10.79 8.52 8.26
N ASP A 146 10.47 7.56 9.13
CA ASP A 146 10.68 7.64 10.57
C ASP A 146 11.65 6.54 11.01
N PRO A 147 12.80 6.88 11.62
CA PRO A 147 13.77 5.90 12.13
C PRO A 147 13.19 4.92 13.16
N ALA A 148 12.13 5.32 13.87
CA ALA A 148 11.46 4.45 14.86
C ALA A 148 10.77 3.22 14.22
N TRP A 149 10.53 3.23 12.92
CA TRP A 149 9.93 2.07 12.22
C TRP A 149 10.87 0.86 12.13
N GLY A 150 12.19 1.08 12.20
CA GLY A 150 13.18 0.01 12.19
C GLY A 150 12.96 -1.00 11.06
N ASP A 151 13.03 -2.28 11.38
CA ASP A 151 12.85 -3.39 10.42
C ASP A 151 11.42 -3.54 9.88
N ASN A 152 10.44 -2.81 10.44
CA ASN A 152 9.08 -2.79 9.91
C ASN A 152 8.97 -1.93 8.63
N PHE A 153 9.94 -1.03 8.39
CA PHE A 153 10.05 -0.40 7.09
C PHE A 153 10.81 -1.32 6.15
N MET A 154 10.11 -1.78 5.14
CA MET A 154 10.58 -2.83 4.24
C MET A 154 10.52 -2.38 2.79
N VAL A 155 11.39 -2.97 1.97
CA VAL A 155 11.43 -2.73 0.53
C VAL A 155 11.48 -4.05 -0.24
N ARG A 156 10.89 -4.03 -1.42
CA ARG A 156 10.99 -5.08 -2.44
C ARG A 156 11.65 -4.51 -3.68
N THR A 157 12.80 -5.03 -4.06
CA THR A 157 13.47 -4.70 -5.32
C THR A 157 12.79 -5.45 -6.48
N LEU A 158 12.59 -4.77 -7.60
CA LEU A 158 11.99 -5.32 -8.82
C LEU A 158 13.03 -5.48 -9.92
N SER A 159 12.64 -5.95 -11.11
CA SER A 159 13.59 -6.32 -12.18
C SER A 159 14.46 -5.15 -12.67
N GLN A 160 13.97 -3.92 -12.59
CA GLN A 160 14.69 -2.71 -12.98
C GLN A 160 15.47 -2.05 -11.84
N TYR A 161 15.62 -2.76 -10.70
CA TYR A 161 16.34 -2.21 -9.56
C TYR A 161 17.83 -2.04 -9.89
N GLU A 162 18.28 -0.81 -9.76
CA GLU A 162 19.69 -0.45 -9.62
C GLU A 162 19.95 -0.02 -8.18
N SER A 163 21.16 -0.11 -7.69
CA SER A 163 21.48 0.25 -6.31
C SER A 163 21.00 1.67 -5.98
N LEU A 164 20.09 1.77 -5.02
CA LEU A 164 19.55 3.04 -4.51
C LEU A 164 19.91 3.19 -3.05
N THR A 165 20.40 4.37 -2.69
CA THR A 165 20.65 4.75 -1.29
C THR A 165 20.04 6.12 -1.05
N GLY A 166 19.58 6.40 0.17
CA GLY A 166 18.98 7.67 0.53
C GLY A 166 17.76 7.53 1.41
N ARG A 167 17.02 8.61 1.60
CA ARG A 167 15.82 8.64 2.44
C ARG A 167 14.57 8.37 1.61
N PHE A 168 13.77 7.42 2.07
CA PHE A 168 12.47 7.16 1.48
C PHE A 168 11.45 8.22 1.89
N ARG A 169 10.59 8.62 0.94
CA ARG A 169 9.45 9.52 1.17
C ARG A 169 8.24 9.00 0.41
N TYR A 170 7.12 8.85 1.10
CA TYR A 170 5.83 8.56 0.49
C TYR A 170 5.28 9.76 -0.29
N ALA A 171 4.17 9.56 -1.00
CA ALA A 171 3.33 10.64 -1.49
C ALA A 171 2.85 11.54 -0.33
N GLU A 172 2.66 12.83 -0.59
CA GLU A 172 2.30 13.83 0.43
C GLU A 172 1.08 13.45 1.29
N PRO A 173 0.01 12.84 0.74
CA PRO A 173 -1.16 12.48 1.55
C PRO A 173 -0.86 11.57 2.75
N PHE A 174 0.22 10.80 2.75
CA PHE A 174 0.63 10.01 3.91
C PHE A 174 1.06 10.87 5.11
N ASP A 175 1.52 12.09 4.87
CA ASP A 175 1.95 13.02 5.93
C ASP A 175 0.76 13.64 6.69
N ARG A 176 -0.48 13.36 6.23
CA ARG A 176 -1.72 13.82 6.87
C ARG A 176 -2.29 12.82 7.90
N LEU A 177 -1.69 11.64 8.04
CA LEU A 177 -2.12 10.60 8.97
C LEU A 177 -1.54 10.76 10.38
#